data_e8bd69fce5e9751e3bcf352f254588c2
#
_entry.id   e8bd69fce5e9751e3bcf352f254588c2
#
_cell.length_a   1.000
_cell.length_b   1.000
_cell.length_c   1.000
_cell.angle_alpha   90.00
_cell.angle_beta   90.00
_cell.angle_gamma   90.00
#
_symmetry.space_group_name_H-M   'P 1'
#
loop_
_entity.id
_entity.type
_entity.pdbx_description
1 polymer ?
#
loop_
_entity_poly.entity_id
_entity_poly.type
_entity_poly.pdbx_seq_one_letter_code
_entity_poly.pdbx_strand_id
1 'polypeptide(L)'
;AGELYNRFHSLELPKFLDARGNLSFAENFTQIPFEVKRTYWLYDVPGGVNRGGHAEINNEELIIALSGAFDIVVDDGKERKTFTLNRSYYGLYIPKGLWREIKEFSTNAVALEFGSIPYDVNDYIRNYEAFKAYAKSVENVSTCNTEKPNIPTESHSEIKLHGVFDSTIVELDKHHSDRRGNLTVVENGKTLPFDVKRVYYLYDVPGGESRGAHAHREL
;
A
#
# COMPACT_ATOMS: atom_id res chain seq x y z
N ALA A 1 -24.34 -1.68 -11.80
CA ALA A 1 -23.02 -1.65 -12.47
C ALA A 1 -22.28 -0.31 -12.31
N GLY A 2 -22.94 0.79 -11.91
CA GLY A 2 -22.34 2.13 -11.80
C GLY A 2 -21.75 2.48 -10.44
N GLU A 3 -22.27 1.91 -9.35
CA GLU A 3 -21.87 2.33 -8.00
C GLU A 3 -20.49 1.80 -7.58
N LEU A 4 -20.14 0.57 -7.98
CA LEU A 4 -18.81 0.02 -7.68
C LEU A 4 -17.71 0.79 -8.41
N TYR A 5 -17.96 1.27 -9.63
CA TYR A 5 -17.01 2.05 -10.43
C TYR A 5 -16.58 3.36 -9.78
N ASN A 6 -17.42 3.95 -8.93
CA ASN A 6 -17.12 5.20 -8.23
C ASN A 6 -16.34 4.99 -6.92
N ARG A 7 -16.20 3.76 -6.43
CA ARG A 7 -15.56 3.47 -5.14
C ARG A 7 -14.08 3.16 -5.25
N PHE A 8 -13.62 2.51 -6.31
CA PHE A 8 -12.22 2.24 -6.57
C PHE A 8 -11.83 2.74 -7.97
N HIS A 9 -10.63 3.22 -8.14
CA HIS A 9 -10.17 3.75 -9.41
C HIS A 9 -8.64 3.60 -9.56
N SER A 10 -8.22 3.54 -10.82
CA SER A 10 -6.81 3.60 -11.18
C SER A 10 -6.32 5.04 -11.02
N LEU A 11 -5.23 5.22 -10.28
CA LEU A 11 -4.55 6.50 -10.10
C LEU A 11 -3.30 6.53 -10.98
N GLU A 12 -3.20 7.53 -11.83
CA GLU A 12 -1.97 7.80 -12.57
C GLU A 12 -1.02 8.64 -11.70
N LEU A 13 0.22 8.17 -11.57
CA LEU A 13 1.25 8.83 -10.77
C LEU A 13 2.15 9.67 -11.68
N PRO A 14 2.71 10.78 -11.19
CA PRO A 14 3.66 11.58 -11.94
C PRO A 14 4.86 10.75 -12.40
N LYS A 15 5.25 10.94 -13.67
CA LYS A 15 6.41 10.30 -14.28
C LYS A 15 7.42 11.35 -14.70
N PHE A 16 8.63 11.20 -14.22
CA PHE A 16 9.78 11.97 -14.70
C PHE A 16 10.69 11.01 -15.46
N LEU A 17 10.67 11.11 -16.78
CA LEU A 17 11.46 10.28 -17.67
C LEU A 17 12.83 10.91 -17.85
N ASP A 18 13.89 10.14 -17.62
CA ASP A 18 15.28 10.58 -17.74
C ASP A 18 16.10 9.41 -18.32
N ALA A 19 17.08 9.72 -19.17
CA ALA A 19 17.98 8.71 -19.75
C ALA A 19 18.76 7.92 -18.69
N ARG A 20 18.93 8.49 -17.48
CA ARG A 20 19.56 7.85 -16.33
C ARG A 20 18.60 7.04 -15.47
N GLY A 21 17.36 6.83 -15.91
CA GLY A 21 16.28 6.14 -15.21
C GLY A 21 15.12 7.07 -14.87
N ASN A 22 13.99 6.47 -14.57
CA ASN A 22 12.73 7.15 -14.34
C ASN A 22 12.45 7.34 -12.85
N LEU A 23 11.63 8.32 -12.52
CA LEU A 23 11.17 8.58 -11.16
C LEU A 23 9.66 8.76 -11.16
N SER A 24 8.99 8.09 -10.23
CA SER A 24 7.60 8.36 -9.85
C SER A 24 7.50 8.61 -8.36
N PHE A 25 6.46 9.31 -7.94
CA PHE A 25 6.21 9.57 -6.52
C PHE A 25 4.71 9.58 -6.23
N ALA A 26 4.40 9.36 -4.96
CA ALA A 26 3.07 9.49 -4.39
C ALA A 26 3.16 10.30 -3.09
N GLU A 27 2.32 11.31 -2.95
CA GLU A 27 2.31 12.26 -1.84
C GLU A 27 0.92 12.31 -1.22
N ASN A 28 0.88 12.37 0.12
CA ASN A 28 -0.35 12.41 0.90
C ASN A 28 -1.26 13.56 0.44
N PHE A 29 -2.54 13.26 0.29
CA PHE A 29 -3.60 14.21 -0.12
C PHE A 29 -3.37 14.91 -1.48
N THR A 30 -2.41 14.44 -2.28
CA THR A 30 -2.15 14.95 -3.64
C THR A 30 -2.41 13.85 -4.66
N GLN A 31 -1.56 12.82 -4.71
CA GLN A 31 -1.81 11.63 -5.54
C GLN A 31 -2.53 10.54 -4.74
N ILE A 32 -2.24 10.44 -3.43
CA ILE A 32 -2.90 9.49 -2.52
C ILE A 32 -4.02 10.24 -1.80
N PRO A 33 -5.28 9.75 -1.81
CA PRO A 33 -6.41 10.47 -1.21
C PRO A 33 -6.45 10.43 0.33
N PHE A 34 -5.42 9.85 0.97
CA PHE A 34 -5.30 9.71 2.42
C PHE A 34 -3.88 10.02 2.90
N GLU A 35 -3.70 10.12 4.22
CA GLU A 35 -2.39 10.16 4.85
C GLU A 35 -1.83 8.74 4.99
N VAL A 36 -0.64 8.49 4.48
CA VAL A 36 0.04 7.19 4.61
C VAL A 36 0.52 7.01 6.05
N LYS A 37 0.04 5.96 6.69
CA LYS A 37 0.47 5.53 8.03
C LYS A 37 1.33 4.28 7.98
N ARG A 38 1.16 3.47 6.95
CA ARG A 38 1.88 2.22 6.74
C ARG A 38 2.23 2.05 5.26
N THR A 39 3.49 1.68 5.01
CA THR A 39 3.97 1.28 3.69
C THR A 39 4.49 -0.14 3.79
N TYR A 40 4.09 -1.02 2.90
CA TYR A 40 4.56 -2.39 2.89
C TYR A 40 4.66 -2.93 1.46
N TRP A 41 5.42 -3.99 1.27
CA TRP A 41 5.56 -4.60 -0.05
C TRP A 41 5.67 -6.11 0.03
N LEU A 42 5.06 -6.73 -0.96
CA LEU A 42 5.13 -8.16 -1.22
C LEU A 42 6.17 -8.41 -2.32
N TYR A 43 7.03 -9.39 -2.10
CA TYR A 43 8.08 -9.77 -3.04
C TYR A 43 8.41 -11.26 -2.93
N ASP A 44 9.11 -11.79 -3.91
CA ASP A 44 9.43 -13.22 -4.00
C ASP A 44 8.18 -14.11 -3.93
N VAL A 45 7.04 -13.64 -4.43
CA VAL A 45 5.80 -14.42 -4.45
C VAL A 45 5.89 -15.45 -5.57
N PRO A 46 5.80 -16.76 -5.28
CA PRO A 46 5.85 -17.78 -6.32
C PRO A 46 4.65 -17.70 -7.26
N GLY A 47 4.86 -18.11 -8.52
CA GLY A 47 3.76 -18.22 -9.48
C GLY A 47 2.65 -19.14 -8.98
N GLY A 48 1.40 -18.75 -9.23
CA GLY A 48 0.20 -19.49 -8.81
C GLY A 48 -0.19 -19.32 -7.34
N VAL A 49 0.57 -18.50 -6.57
CA VAL A 49 0.24 -18.21 -5.17
C VAL A 49 -0.61 -16.94 -5.10
N ASN A 50 -1.71 -17.01 -4.34
CA ASN A 50 -2.56 -15.86 -4.06
C ASN A 50 -2.14 -15.20 -2.73
N ARG A 51 -2.20 -13.87 -2.71
CA ARG A 51 -1.99 -13.03 -1.53
C ARG A 51 -3.23 -12.18 -1.26
N GLY A 52 -3.28 -11.51 -0.12
CA GLY A 52 -4.48 -10.79 0.28
C GLY A 52 -5.54 -11.76 0.81
N GLY A 53 -6.69 -11.82 0.16
CA GLY A 53 -7.82 -12.66 0.61
C GLY A 53 -8.40 -12.18 1.93
N HIS A 54 -8.70 -10.86 1.99
CA HIS A 54 -9.34 -10.21 3.13
C HIS A 54 -10.01 -8.90 2.71
N ALA A 55 -10.85 -8.39 3.58
CA ALA A 55 -11.29 -7.01 3.57
C ALA A 55 -10.76 -6.28 4.79
N GLU A 56 -10.54 -4.98 4.68
CA GLU A 56 -10.19 -4.09 5.79
C GLU A 56 -11.35 -3.14 6.05
N ILE A 57 -11.74 -3.02 7.33
CA ILE A 57 -12.95 -2.29 7.74
C ILE A 57 -12.76 -0.78 7.64
N ASN A 58 -11.58 -0.29 8.04
CA ASN A 58 -11.25 1.13 8.15
C ASN A 58 -10.09 1.56 7.25
N ASN A 59 -9.22 0.63 6.86
CA ASN A 59 -8.06 0.96 6.04
C ASN A 59 -8.46 1.24 4.59
N GLU A 60 -7.87 2.30 4.05
CA GLU A 60 -7.85 2.59 2.61
C GLU A 60 -6.49 2.21 2.07
N GLU A 61 -6.43 1.69 0.87
CA GLU A 61 -5.19 1.22 0.26
C GLU A 61 -4.93 1.85 -1.11
N LEU A 62 -3.64 2.04 -1.43
CA LEU A 62 -3.17 2.22 -2.79
C LEU A 62 -2.14 1.14 -3.08
N ILE A 63 -2.34 0.37 -4.15
CA ILE A 63 -1.46 -0.73 -4.57
C ILE A 63 -0.82 -0.40 -5.91
N ILE A 64 0.50 -0.58 -6.02
CA ILE A 64 1.30 -0.28 -7.21
C ILE A 64 2.16 -1.50 -7.57
N ALA A 65 2.26 -1.84 -8.86
CA ALA A 65 3.27 -2.79 -9.34
C ALA A 65 4.60 -2.05 -9.49
N LEU A 66 5.43 -2.07 -8.43
CA LEU A 66 6.75 -1.44 -8.45
C LEU A 66 7.68 -2.14 -9.46
N SER A 67 7.54 -3.45 -9.60
CA SER A 67 8.23 -4.29 -10.59
C SER A 67 7.31 -5.43 -11.01
N GLY A 68 7.46 -5.93 -12.23
CA GLY A 68 6.68 -7.03 -12.77
C GLY A 68 5.20 -6.69 -12.95
N ALA A 69 4.36 -7.70 -12.81
CA ALA A 69 2.92 -7.60 -12.97
C ALA A 69 2.17 -8.55 -12.05
N PHE A 70 0.95 -8.21 -11.69
CA PHE A 70 0.01 -9.06 -10.97
C PHE A 70 -1.42 -8.56 -11.17
N ASP A 71 -2.38 -9.41 -10.88
CA ASP A 71 -3.79 -9.10 -10.90
C ASP A 71 -4.32 -8.82 -9.49
N ILE A 72 -5.16 -7.80 -9.36
CA ILE A 72 -5.91 -7.52 -8.14
C ILE A 72 -7.39 -7.78 -8.42
N VAL A 73 -7.99 -8.68 -7.65
CA VAL A 73 -9.43 -8.91 -7.63
C VAL A 73 -10.03 -8.09 -6.50
N VAL A 74 -10.99 -7.26 -6.80
CA VAL A 74 -11.76 -6.47 -5.83
C VAL A 74 -13.22 -6.91 -5.87
N ASP A 75 -13.85 -7.03 -4.70
CA ASP A 75 -15.20 -7.55 -4.54
C ASP A 75 -15.95 -6.74 -3.45
N ASP A 76 -17.14 -6.28 -3.73
CA ASP A 76 -18.01 -5.54 -2.78
C ASP A 76 -19.09 -6.43 -2.13
N GLY A 77 -19.02 -7.73 -2.40
CA GLY A 77 -20.04 -8.71 -1.96
C GLY A 77 -21.14 -8.97 -2.98
N LYS A 78 -21.19 -8.21 -4.08
CA LYS A 78 -22.13 -8.36 -5.20
C LYS A 78 -21.45 -8.54 -6.53
N GLU A 79 -20.49 -7.69 -6.80
CA GLU A 79 -19.67 -7.70 -8.02
C GLU A 79 -18.21 -7.93 -7.70
N ARG A 80 -17.55 -8.64 -8.61
CA ARG A 80 -16.12 -8.92 -8.55
C ARG A 80 -15.46 -8.42 -9.82
N LYS A 81 -14.37 -7.66 -9.67
CA LYS A 81 -13.59 -7.12 -10.79
C LYS A 81 -12.12 -7.43 -10.63
N THR A 82 -11.46 -7.63 -11.78
CA THR A 82 -10.00 -7.88 -11.84
C THR A 82 -9.32 -6.71 -12.55
N PHE A 83 -8.21 -6.25 -11.96
CA PHE A 83 -7.35 -5.21 -12.48
C PHE A 83 -5.93 -5.73 -12.60
N THR A 84 -5.34 -5.62 -13.78
CA THR A 84 -3.92 -5.96 -13.97
C THR A 84 -3.06 -4.72 -13.74
N LEU A 85 -2.17 -4.80 -12.76
CA LEU A 85 -1.11 -3.81 -12.55
C LEU A 85 0.19 -4.34 -13.15
N ASN A 86 0.79 -3.58 -14.06
CA ASN A 86 2.00 -3.96 -14.78
C ASN A 86 2.94 -2.79 -15.08
N ARG A 87 2.74 -1.66 -14.42
CA ARG A 87 3.58 -0.46 -14.52
C ARG A 87 3.69 0.24 -13.19
N SER A 88 4.85 0.81 -12.94
CA SER A 88 5.17 1.49 -11.68
C SER A 88 4.62 2.91 -11.56
N TYR A 89 3.98 3.43 -12.58
CA TYR A 89 3.45 4.81 -12.60
C TYR A 89 1.93 4.92 -12.55
N TYR A 90 1.24 3.83 -12.23
CA TYR A 90 -0.15 3.87 -11.83
C TYR A 90 -0.43 2.81 -10.76
N GLY A 91 -1.42 3.07 -9.95
CA GLY A 91 -1.85 2.18 -8.88
C GLY A 91 -3.36 2.02 -8.85
N LEU A 92 -3.82 1.06 -8.09
CA LEU A 92 -5.22 0.85 -7.79
C LEU A 92 -5.51 1.34 -6.37
N TYR A 93 -6.35 2.36 -6.26
CA TYR A 93 -6.92 2.78 -4.99
C TYR A 93 -8.10 1.88 -4.62
N ILE A 94 -8.07 1.35 -3.42
CA ILE A 94 -9.11 0.48 -2.85
C ILE A 94 -9.61 1.14 -1.56
N PRO A 95 -10.87 1.62 -1.53
CA PRO A 95 -11.46 2.16 -0.33
C PRO A 95 -11.76 1.04 0.69
N LYS A 96 -11.97 1.45 1.93
CA LYS A 96 -12.33 0.57 3.03
C LYS A 96 -13.57 -0.27 2.74
N GLY A 97 -13.63 -1.45 3.36
CA GLY A 97 -14.80 -2.33 3.33
C GLY A 97 -14.95 -3.14 2.04
N LEU A 98 -13.91 -3.26 1.23
CA LEU A 98 -13.88 -4.12 0.06
C LEU A 98 -12.99 -5.34 0.29
N TRP A 99 -13.40 -6.49 -0.20
CA TRP A 99 -12.55 -7.68 -0.27
C TRP A 99 -11.57 -7.54 -1.42
N ARG A 100 -10.31 -7.89 -1.18
CA ARG A 100 -9.31 -7.91 -2.24
C ARG A 100 -8.41 -9.14 -2.18
N GLU A 101 -8.00 -9.61 -3.34
CA GLU A 101 -7.04 -10.70 -3.55
C GLU A 101 -6.00 -10.23 -4.57
N ILE A 102 -4.75 -10.61 -4.37
CA ILE A 102 -3.66 -10.36 -5.33
C ILE A 102 -3.19 -11.71 -5.85
N LYS A 103 -3.13 -11.87 -7.16
CA LYS A 103 -2.83 -13.15 -7.81
C LYS A 103 -2.06 -12.95 -9.12
N GLU A 104 -1.70 -14.05 -9.77
CA GLU A 104 -1.00 -14.05 -11.06
C GLU A 104 0.28 -13.22 -11.05
N PHE A 105 1.08 -13.34 -9.97
CA PHE A 105 2.36 -12.65 -9.87
C PHE A 105 3.32 -13.13 -10.96
N SER A 106 3.85 -12.19 -11.75
CA SER A 106 4.95 -12.48 -12.65
C SER A 106 6.25 -12.71 -11.87
N THR A 107 7.25 -13.29 -12.53
CA THR A 107 8.58 -13.46 -11.92
C THR A 107 9.14 -12.09 -11.46
N ASN A 108 9.68 -12.04 -10.26
CA ASN A 108 10.24 -10.83 -9.64
C ASN A 108 9.25 -9.66 -9.49
N ALA A 109 7.95 -9.96 -9.46
CA ALA A 109 6.95 -8.94 -9.18
C ALA A 109 7.10 -8.42 -7.73
N VAL A 110 6.94 -7.10 -7.59
CA VAL A 110 6.91 -6.42 -6.29
C VAL A 110 5.62 -5.59 -6.22
N ALA A 111 4.74 -5.94 -5.29
CA ALA A 111 3.56 -5.17 -4.98
C ALA A 111 3.88 -4.20 -3.84
N LEU A 112 3.86 -2.90 -4.12
CA LEU A 112 4.01 -1.83 -3.13
C LEU A 112 2.62 -1.38 -2.70
N GLU A 113 2.37 -1.35 -1.39
CA GLU A 113 1.06 -1.07 -0.82
C GLU A 113 1.18 0.04 0.24
N PHE A 114 0.27 1.02 0.18
CA PHE A 114 0.14 2.09 1.15
C PHE A 114 -1.17 1.93 1.91
N GLY A 115 -1.12 2.04 3.24
CA GLY A 115 -2.29 1.98 4.09
C GLY A 115 -2.53 3.29 4.84
N SER A 116 -3.79 3.64 5.02
CA SER A 116 -4.25 4.86 5.71
C SER A 116 -4.22 4.75 7.23
N ILE A 117 -4.08 3.53 7.78
CA ILE A 117 -3.98 3.27 9.21
C ILE A 117 -2.76 2.38 9.52
N PRO A 118 -2.23 2.40 10.76
CA PRO A 118 -1.29 1.41 11.25
C PRO A 118 -1.88 0.00 11.19
N TYR A 119 -1.04 -1.02 11.29
CA TYR A 119 -1.52 -2.40 11.33
C TYR A 119 -2.38 -2.66 12.58
N ASP A 120 -3.62 -3.07 12.35
CA ASP A 120 -4.53 -3.56 13.38
C ASP A 120 -5.14 -4.89 12.91
N VAL A 121 -4.88 -5.97 13.67
CA VAL A 121 -5.41 -7.31 13.36
C VAL A 121 -6.94 -7.35 13.37
N ASN A 122 -7.59 -6.48 14.14
CA ASN A 122 -9.05 -6.40 14.26
C ASN A 122 -9.71 -5.68 13.07
N ASP A 123 -8.92 -4.98 12.26
CA ASP A 123 -9.41 -4.34 11.03
C ASP A 123 -9.65 -5.33 9.88
N TYR A 124 -9.16 -6.58 10.01
CA TYR A 124 -9.18 -7.58 8.94
C TYR A 124 -10.35 -8.54 9.04
N ILE A 125 -11.13 -8.64 7.97
CA ILE A 125 -12.09 -9.73 7.74
C ILE A 125 -11.44 -10.74 6.80
N ARG A 126 -11.00 -11.89 7.33
CA ARG A 126 -10.25 -12.92 6.59
C ARG A 126 -11.10 -14.08 6.10
N ASN A 127 -12.36 -14.15 6.51
CA ASN A 127 -13.32 -15.14 6.05
C ASN A 127 -14.27 -14.51 5.05
N TYR A 128 -14.39 -15.09 3.86
CA TYR A 128 -15.19 -14.51 2.78
C TYR A 128 -16.71 -14.50 3.09
N GLU A 129 -17.23 -15.50 3.81
CA GLU A 129 -18.65 -15.51 4.21
C GLU A 129 -18.93 -14.43 5.27
N ALA A 130 -17.99 -14.22 6.20
CA ALA A 130 -18.06 -13.10 7.15
C ALA A 130 -17.99 -11.75 6.44
N PHE A 131 -17.16 -11.63 5.41
CA PHE A 131 -17.13 -10.44 4.56
C PHE A 131 -18.49 -10.18 3.87
N LYS A 132 -19.11 -11.19 3.28
CA LYS A 132 -20.43 -11.04 2.65
C LYS A 132 -21.51 -10.58 3.66
N ALA A 133 -21.46 -11.10 4.88
CA ALA A 133 -22.37 -10.66 5.94
C ALA A 133 -22.11 -9.19 6.33
N TYR A 134 -20.84 -8.80 6.46
CA TYR A 134 -20.42 -7.41 6.71
C TYR A 134 -20.88 -6.47 5.59
N ALA A 135 -20.63 -6.81 4.33
CA ALA A 135 -21.01 -5.99 3.18
C ALA A 135 -22.52 -5.73 3.15
N LYS A 136 -23.35 -6.76 3.44
CA LYS A 136 -24.81 -6.61 3.57
C LYS A 136 -25.22 -5.71 4.75
N SER A 137 -24.50 -5.78 5.88
CA SER A 137 -24.81 -4.96 7.05
C SER A 137 -24.55 -3.47 6.80
N VAL A 138 -23.45 -3.14 6.11
CA VAL A 138 -23.07 -1.76 5.77
C VAL A 138 -24.08 -1.13 4.81
N GLU A 139 -24.64 -1.88 3.89
CA GLU A 139 -25.70 -1.38 3.00
C GLU A 139 -26.96 -0.96 3.77
N ASN A 140 -27.33 -1.72 4.79
CA ASN A 140 -28.51 -1.44 5.61
C ASN A 140 -28.31 -0.23 6.56
N VAL A 141 -27.05 0.14 6.86
CA VAL A 141 -26.70 1.24 7.78
C VAL A 141 -26.50 2.57 7.07
N SER A 142 -26.37 2.61 5.75
CA SER A 142 -26.19 3.87 4.98
C SER A 142 -27.35 4.87 5.12
N THR A 143 -28.31 4.60 5.98
CA THR A 143 -29.44 5.48 6.31
C THR A 143 -29.37 6.14 7.69
N CYS A 144 -28.29 5.98 8.46
CA CYS A 144 -28.18 6.62 9.79
C CYS A 144 -26.79 7.18 10.06
N ASN A 145 -26.75 8.39 10.63
CA ASN A 145 -25.64 9.33 10.82
C ASN A 145 -24.42 8.81 11.60
N THR A 146 -23.27 9.38 11.21
CA THR A 146 -21.90 9.14 11.73
C THR A 146 -21.57 9.99 12.96
N GLU A 147 -21.07 9.36 14.02
CA GLU A 147 -20.18 10.00 15.01
C GLU A 147 -18.77 9.36 14.91
N LYS A 148 -17.73 10.22 14.93
CA LYS A 148 -16.31 9.82 14.87
C LYS A 148 -15.83 9.36 16.25
N PRO A 149 -15.18 8.21 16.40
CA PRO A 149 -14.52 7.83 17.64
C PRO A 149 -13.18 8.55 17.81
N ASN A 150 -12.93 9.02 19.02
CA ASN A 150 -11.71 9.67 19.47
C ASN A 150 -10.67 8.58 19.82
N ILE A 151 -9.50 8.58 19.18
CA ILE A 151 -8.42 7.60 19.40
C ILE A 151 -7.35 8.21 20.30
N PRO A 152 -6.93 7.55 21.38
CA PRO A 152 -5.84 8.01 22.23
C PRO A 152 -4.48 7.85 21.53
N THR A 153 -3.63 8.86 21.69
CA THR A 153 -2.25 8.88 21.17
C THR A 153 -1.35 8.07 22.12
N GLU A 154 -0.81 6.96 21.67
CA GLU A 154 0.22 6.22 22.40
C GLU A 154 1.62 6.81 22.19
N SER A 155 2.44 6.74 23.23
CA SER A 155 3.79 7.31 23.33
C SER A 155 4.81 6.58 22.44
N HIS A 156 5.58 7.35 21.69
CA HIS A 156 6.66 6.86 20.83
C HIS A 156 7.91 6.44 21.64
N SER A 157 8.48 5.29 21.31
CA SER A 157 9.83 4.91 21.75
C SER A 157 10.87 5.71 20.98
N GLU A 158 11.84 6.31 21.67
CA GLU A 158 12.96 7.03 21.04
C GLU A 158 13.86 6.07 20.26
N ILE A 159 13.88 6.22 18.93
CA ILE A 159 14.84 5.53 18.05
C ILE A 159 16.12 6.36 18.05
N LYS A 160 17.20 5.81 18.61
CA LYS A 160 18.52 6.46 18.57
C LYS A 160 19.18 6.21 17.22
N LEU A 161 19.36 7.29 16.45
CA LEU A 161 20.08 7.27 15.19
C LEU A 161 21.59 7.41 15.45
N HIS A 162 22.38 6.50 14.92
CA HIS A 162 23.84 6.55 14.96
C HIS A 162 24.41 6.28 13.57
N GLY A 163 25.14 7.22 13.01
CA GLY A 163 25.73 7.08 11.69
C GLY A 163 26.61 8.28 11.30
N VAL A 164 27.18 8.25 10.09
CA VAL A 164 27.96 9.38 9.56
C VAL A 164 27.00 10.53 9.29
N PHE A 165 27.24 11.69 9.92
CA PHE A 165 26.37 12.88 9.83
C PHE A 165 24.90 12.58 10.16
N ASP A 166 24.65 11.83 11.25
CA ASP A 166 23.32 11.41 11.70
C ASP A 166 22.57 10.49 10.72
N SER A 167 23.23 9.98 9.69
CA SER A 167 22.69 8.96 8.81
C SER A 167 22.79 7.58 9.44
N THR A 168 21.75 6.76 9.32
CA THR A 168 21.76 5.39 9.83
C THR A 168 21.16 4.42 8.84
N ILE A 169 21.60 3.17 8.92
CA ILE A 169 20.94 2.06 8.22
C ILE A 169 19.85 1.55 9.13
N VAL A 170 18.62 1.61 8.65
CA VAL A 170 17.47 0.99 9.30
C VAL A 170 17.27 -0.39 8.71
N GLU A 171 17.46 -1.43 9.52
CA GLU A 171 17.13 -2.78 9.12
C GLU A 171 15.62 -2.99 9.25
N LEU A 172 15.00 -3.39 8.15
CA LEU A 172 13.56 -3.60 8.09
C LEU A 172 13.23 -5.08 8.32
N ASP A 173 12.37 -5.34 9.29
CA ASP A 173 11.94 -6.70 9.60
C ASP A 173 11.12 -7.32 8.48
N LYS A 174 11.42 -8.58 8.17
CA LYS A 174 10.58 -9.43 7.33
C LYS A 174 9.44 -9.99 8.19
N HIS A 175 8.26 -9.40 8.09
CA HIS A 175 7.09 -9.83 8.87
C HIS A 175 6.57 -11.21 8.47
N HIS A 176 6.71 -11.57 7.21
CA HIS A 176 6.35 -12.89 6.70
C HIS A 176 7.39 -13.35 5.69
N SER A 177 8.01 -14.50 5.95
CA SER A 177 8.87 -15.19 5.01
C SER A 177 8.44 -16.66 5.02
N ASP A 178 7.56 -17.02 4.10
CA ASP A 178 7.03 -18.38 3.94
C ASP A 178 6.97 -18.77 2.46
N ARG A 179 6.41 -19.95 2.18
CA ARG A 179 6.25 -20.45 0.81
C ARG A 179 5.36 -19.59 -0.09
N ARG A 180 4.68 -18.58 0.45
CA ARG A 180 3.84 -17.63 -0.30
C ARG A 180 4.57 -16.32 -0.64
N GLY A 181 5.86 -16.22 -0.36
CA GLY A 181 6.68 -15.02 -0.57
C GLY A 181 6.90 -14.23 0.71
N ASN A 182 7.55 -13.10 0.56
CA ASN A 182 7.97 -12.23 1.66
C ASN A 182 7.10 -10.98 1.76
N LEU A 183 7.03 -10.42 2.97
CA LEU A 183 6.40 -9.14 3.25
C LEU A 183 7.30 -8.32 4.18
N THR A 184 7.58 -7.09 3.80
CA THR A 184 8.29 -6.11 4.64
C THR A 184 7.41 -4.89 4.85
N VAL A 185 7.48 -4.29 6.05
CA VAL A 185 6.59 -3.20 6.47
C VAL A 185 7.39 -2.04 7.04
N VAL A 186 6.95 -0.83 6.72
CA VAL A 186 7.37 0.43 7.35
C VAL A 186 6.15 1.12 7.92
N GLU A 187 6.14 1.39 9.21
CA GLU A 187 5.09 2.15 9.89
C GLU A 187 5.62 3.46 10.46
N ASN A 188 4.83 4.52 10.32
CA ASN A 188 5.12 5.83 10.90
C ASN A 188 5.22 5.72 12.43
N GLY A 189 6.26 6.35 12.99
CA GLY A 189 6.49 6.36 14.43
C GLY A 189 6.91 5.03 15.07
N LYS A 190 7.04 3.95 14.28
CA LYS A 190 7.55 2.65 14.76
C LYS A 190 8.85 2.27 14.08
N THR A 191 8.83 2.15 12.76
CA THR A 191 10.01 1.76 11.97
C THR A 191 10.85 2.97 11.60
N LEU A 192 10.21 4.11 11.37
CA LEU A 192 10.86 5.38 11.07
C LEU A 192 10.61 6.40 12.18
N PRO A 193 11.58 7.27 12.49
CA PRO A 193 11.45 8.32 13.50
C PRO A 193 10.65 9.54 13.02
N PHE A 194 9.99 9.46 11.87
CA PHE A 194 9.21 10.52 11.26
C PHE A 194 7.99 9.96 10.53
N ASP A 195 7.03 10.82 10.24
CA ASP A 195 5.87 10.48 9.43
C ASP A 195 6.19 10.61 7.94
N VAL A 196 5.89 9.57 7.18
CA VAL A 196 6.02 9.57 5.73
C VAL A 196 4.98 10.52 5.13
N LYS A 197 5.45 11.52 4.41
CA LYS A 197 4.59 12.47 3.67
C LYS A 197 4.58 12.21 2.17
N ARG A 198 5.68 11.65 1.67
CA ARG A 198 5.87 11.34 0.26
C ARG A 198 6.73 10.10 0.12
N VAL A 199 6.36 9.25 -0.81
CA VAL A 199 7.16 8.11 -1.26
C VAL A 199 7.53 8.31 -2.72
N TYR A 200 8.80 8.16 -3.04
CA TYR A 200 9.27 8.17 -4.41
C TYR A 200 10.17 6.96 -4.68
N TYR A 201 10.22 6.56 -5.92
CA TYR A 201 11.04 5.43 -6.33
C TYR A 201 11.64 5.66 -7.72
N LEU A 202 12.83 5.12 -7.89
CA LEU A 202 13.56 5.12 -9.14
C LEU A 202 13.40 3.76 -9.82
N TYR A 203 13.19 3.77 -11.10
CA TYR A 203 13.03 2.54 -11.89
C TYR A 203 13.64 2.70 -13.29
N ASP A 204 13.90 1.59 -13.96
CA ASP A 204 14.56 1.55 -15.26
C ASP A 204 15.90 2.31 -15.27
N VAL A 205 16.65 2.26 -14.17
CA VAL A 205 17.98 2.90 -14.09
C VAL A 205 18.99 2.02 -14.82
N PRO A 206 19.63 2.53 -15.89
CA PRO A 206 20.64 1.77 -16.61
C PRO A 206 21.87 1.47 -15.71
N GLY A 207 22.53 0.34 -15.99
CA GLY A 207 23.76 0.00 -15.28
C GLY A 207 24.84 1.06 -15.46
N GLY A 208 25.50 1.44 -14.37
CA GLY A 208 26.54 2.47 -14.33
C GLY A 208 26.05 3.91 -14.16
N GLU A 209 24.75 4.17 -14.20
CA GLU A 209 24.19 5.50 -13.97
C GLU A 209 24.11 5.82 -12.47
N SER A 210 24.34 7.10 -12.14
CA SER A 210 24.22 7.63 -10.79
C SER A 210 23.00 8.54 -10.67
N ARG A 211 22.27 8.41 -9.56
CA ARG A 211 21.10 9.23 -9.23
C ARG A 211 21.26 9.83 -7.83
N GLY A 212 20.52 10.88 -7.54
CA GLY A 212 20.62 11.59 -6.27
C GLY A 212 21.55 12.80 -6.37
N ALA A 213 22.71 12.76 -5.78
CA ALA A 213 23.72 13.83 -5.79
C ALA A 213 23.15 15.22 -5.45
N HIS A 214 22.26 15.29 -4.45
CA HIS A 214 21.67 16.52 -3.91
C HIS A 214 21.41 16.38 -2.41
N ALA A 215 21.23 17.50 -1.76
CA ALA A 215 20.80 17.57 -0.37
C ALA A 215 19.44 18.29 -0.29
N HIS A 216 18.65 17.88 0.67
CA HIS A 216 17.40 18.56 1.03
C HIS A 216 17.70 19.56 2.16
N ARG A 217 17.08 20.75 2.11
CA ARG A 217 17.22 21.77 3.17
C ARG A 217 16.22 21.54 4.29
N GLU A 218 15.02 21.08 3.92
CA GLU A 218 13.90 20.83 4.82
C GLU A 218 13.23 19.52 4.36
N LEU A 219 13.42 18.44 5.13
CA LEU A 219 12.80 17.14 4.86
C LEU A 219 12.62 16.39 6.18
#